data_14335c68624b8cc9516c5eb7afe0cc41
#
_entry.id   14335c68624b8cc9516c5eb7afe0cc41
#
_cell.length_a   1.000
_cell.length_b   1.000
_cell.length_c   1.000
_cell.angle_alpha   90.00
_cell.angle_beta   90.00
_cell.angle_gamma   90.00
#
_symmetry.space_group_name_H-M   'P 1'
#
loop_
_entity.id
_entity.type
_entity.pdbx_description
1 polymer ?
#
loop_
_entity_poly.entity_id
_entity_poly.type
_entity_poly.pdbx_seq_one_letter_code
_entity_poly.pdbx_strand_id
1 'polypeptide(L)'
;RKYWLINLCSVVSTVIGAQILFMVDPDILITVLGVVVIVYVAINATRFRIRISDRAAPWAAPPLGILSGLLTGTTGSVGIPIALYLQARDVDKESFLRAIALTFLISASMLVLALIEKGGISQTNAMISAASLVPAFAGMAIGQRLRRYLSEDRFRLFVYVFLLIAAVNLIRKGVF
;
A
#
# COMPACT_ATOMS: atom_id res chain seq x y z
N ARG A 1 -18.54 10.42 1.25
CA ARG A 1 -18.28 11.84 0.85
C ARG A 1 -17.04 12.44 1.52
N LYS A 2 -16.71 12.04 2.77
CA LYS A 2 -15.65 12.68 3.59
C LYS A 2 -14.21 12.42 3.10
N TYR A 3 -13.97 11.37 2.31
CA TYR A 3 -12.63 10.93 1.86
C TYR A 3 -12.46 10.95 0.32
N TRP A 4 -13.36 11.65 -0.39
CA TRP A 4 -13.32 11.66 -1.85
C TRP A 4 -12.08 12.36 -2.43
N LEU A 5 -11.61 13.43 -1.75
CA LEU A 5 -10.42 14.18 -2.18
C LEU A 5 -9.15 13.32 -2.19
N ILE A 6 -8.91 12.57 -1.11
CA ILE A 6 -7.73 11.71 -1.03
C ILE A 6 -7.79 10.57 -2.07
N ASN A 7 -9.00 10.02 -2.30
CA ASN A 7 -9.21 8.99 -3.30
C ASN A 7 -9.02 9.54 -4.72
N LEU A 8 -9.55 10.72 -5.02
CA LEU A 8 -9.39 11.35 -6.33
C LEU A 8 -7.91 11.63 -6.63
N CYS A 9 -7.20 12.25 -5.68
CA CYS A 9 -5.77 12.51 -5.83
C CYS A 9 -4.99 11.19 -6.00
N SER A 10 -5.33 10.14 -5.25
CA SER A 10 -4.68 8.84 -5.36
C SER A 10 -4.91 8.20 -6.74
N VAL A 11 -6.14 8.25 -7.25
CA VAL A 11 -6.48 7.68 -8.56
C VAL A 11 -5.70 8.36 -9.69
N VAL A 12 -5.73 9.70 -9.74
CA VAL A 12 -4.99 10.46 -10.75
C VAL A 12 -3.48 10.17 -10.66
N SER A 13 -2.94 10.17 -9.44
CA SER A 13 -1.51 9.90 -9.24
C SER A 13 -1.13 8.44 -9.50
N THR A 14 -2.05 7.48 -9.39
CA THR A 14 -1.78 6.08 -9.77
C THR A 14 -1.48 5.96 -11.26
N VAL A 15 -2.23 6.67 -12.10
CA VAL A 15 -1.97 6.68 -13.55
C VAL A 15 -0.60 7.28 -13.86
N ILE A 16 -0.24 8.38 -13.19
CA ILE A 16 1.09 9.00 -13.34
C ILE A 16 2.18 8.04 -12.84
N GLY A 17 1.98 7.41 -11.68
CA GLY A 17 2.89 6.42 -11.12
C GLY A 17 3.09 5.21 -12.04
N ALA A 18 2.03 4.73 -12.69
CA ALA A 18 2.13 3.66 -13.68
C ALA A 18 2.97 4.06 -14.90
N GLN A 19 2.93 5.32 -15.33
CA GLN A 19 3.84 5.80 -16.39
C GLN A 19 5.30 5.83 -15.93
N ILE A 20 5.55 6.26 -14.68
CA ILE A 20 6.88 6.26 -14.08
C ILE A 20 7.45 4.84 -13.99
N LEU A 21 6.61 3.83 -13.71
CA LEU A 21 7.02 2.41 -13.68
C LEU A 21 7.72 1.96 -14.98
N PHE A 22 7.29 2.48 -16.12
CA PHE A 22 7.88 2.14 -17.42
C PHE A 22 9.10 3.01 -17.80
N MET A 23 9.39 4.06 -17.03
CA MET A 23 10.47 5.01 -17.32
C MET A 23 11.67 4.85 -16.37
N VAL A 24 11.42 4.32 -15.17
CA VAL A 24 12.42 4.23 -14.10
C VAL A 24 12.89 2.80 -13.96
N ASP A 25 14.17 2.65 -13.63
CA ASP A 25 14.79 1.36 -13.39
C ASP A 25 14.05 0.61 -12.27
N PRO A 26 13.65 -0.66 -12.47
CA PRO A 26 12.98 -1.48 -11.46
C PRO A 26 13.74 -1.54 -10.12
N ASP A 27 15.07 -1.51 -10.16
CA ASP A 27 15.89 -1.60 -8.94
C ASP A 27 15.73 -0.37 -8.05
N ILE A 28 15.57 0.82 -8.65
CA ILE A 28 15.26 2.06 -7.92
C ILE A 28 13.87 1.94 -7.27
N LEU A 29 12.88 1.44 -8.00
CA LEU A 29 11.51 1.31 -7.50
C LEU A 29 11.42 0.31 -6.35
N ILE A 30 12.14 -0.81 -6.44
CA ILE A 30 12.24 -1.82 -5.39
C ILE A 30 12.90 -1.23 -4.13
N THR A 31 13.97 -0.45 -4.31
CA THR A 31 14.66 0.24 -3.20
C THR A 31 13.73 1.25 -2.52
N VAL A 32 13.03 2.08 -3.29
CA VAL A 32 12.06 3.05 -2.78
C VAL A 32 10.95 2.35 -1.98
N LEU A 33 10.43 1.23 -2.49
CA LEU A 33 9.44 0.44 -1.77
C LEU A 33 9.99 -0.06 -0.43
N GLY A 34 11.20 -0.60 -0.41
CA GLY A 34 11.86 -1.04 0.81
C GLY A 34 12.00 0.07 1.86
N VAL A 35 12.42 1.27 1.43
CA VAL A 35 12.52 2.45 2.31
C VAL A 35 11.15 2.85 2.85
N VAL A 36 10.12 2.89 2.01
CA VAL A 36 8.74 3.23 2.44
C VAL A 36 8.23 2.24 3.48
N VAL A 37 8.50 0.94 3.31
CA VAL A 37 8.11 -0.08 4.29
C VAL A 37 8.85 0.11 5.62
N ILE A 38 10.14 0.44 5.61
CA ILE A 38 10.90 0.74 6.84
C ILE A 38 10.30 1.95 7.56
N VAL A 39 10.04 3.03 6.84
CA VAL A 39 9.42 4.25 7.41
C VAL A 39 8.04 3.93 7.99
N TYR A 40 7.23 3.16 7.28
CA TYR A 40 5.94 2.71 7.79
C TYR A 40 6.06 1.93 9.09
N VAL A 41 6.97 0.96 9.15
CA VAL A 41 7.20 0.16 10.37
C VAL A 41 7.70 1.06 11.50
N ALA A 42 8.65 1.96 11.25
CA ALA A 42 9.17 2.90 12.25
C ALA A 42 8.07 3.77 12.85
N ILE A 43 7.22 4.38 12.03
CA ILE A 43 6.10 5.22 12.49
C ILE A 43 5.11 4.40 13.34
N ASN A 44 4.78 3.18 12.92
CA ASN A 44 3.80 2.36 13.63
C ASN A 44 4.38 1.68 14.89
N ALA A 45 5.69 1.35 14.89
CA ALA A 45 6.37 0.76 16.05
C ALA A 45 6.52 1.75 17.21
N THR A 46 6.76 3.02 16.93
CA THR A 46 6.88 4.06 17.96
C THR A 46 5.56 4.40 18.65
N ARG A 47 4.44 3.80 18.23
CA ARG A 47 3.08 4.12 18.72
C ARG A 47 2.78 5.63 18.66
N PHE A 48 3.51 6.36 17.84
CA PHE A 48 3.33 7.80 17.68
C PHE A 48 1.98 8.03 16.97
N ARG A 49 0.97 8.41 17.76
CA ARG A 49 -0.36 8.74 17.23
C ARG A 49 -0.31 10.15 16.65
N ILE A 50 -0.02 10.26 15.38
CA ILE A 50 -0.24 11.51 14.65
C ILE A 50 -1.76 11.72 14.62
N ARG A 51 -2.22 12.84 15.19
CA ARG A 51 -3.62 13.25 15.07
C ARG A 51 -3.73 14.42 14.12
N ILE A 52 -4.51 14.25 13.07
CA ILE A 52 -4.82 15.30 12.10
C ILE A 52 -6.19 15.89 12.48
N SER A 53 -6.19 17.18 12.84
CA SER A 53 -7.43 17.89 13.15
C SER A 53 -8.35 18.02 11.95
N ASP A 54 -9.67 18.22 12.18
CA ASP A 54 -10.65 18.41 11.11
C ASP A 54 -10.31 19.59 10.20
N ARG A 55 -9.64 20.62 10.72
CA ARG A 55 -9.19 21.80 9.94
C ARG A 55 -8.00 21.48 9.05
N ALA A 56 -7.08 20.62 9.49
CA ALA A 56 -5.88 20.24 8.73
C ALA A 56 -6.16 19.11 7.74
N ALA A 57 -7.22 18.33 7.94
CA ALA A 57 -7.55 17.17 7.11
C ALA A 57 -7.68 17.46 5.61
N PRO A 58 -8.37 18.52 5.14
CA PRO A 58 -8.47 18.82 3.73
C PRO A 58 -7.12 19.22 3.09
N TRP A 59 -6.19 19.77 3.89
CA TRP A 59 -4.86 20.13 3.44
C TRP A 59 -3.90 18.92 3.42
N ALA A 60 -4.08 17.97 4.34
CA ALA A 60 -3.27 16.75 4.39
C ALA A 60 -3.73 15.69 3.36
N ALA A 61 -4.98 15.71 2.94
CA ALA A 61 -5.54 14.72 2.03
C ALA A 61 -4.88 14.72 0.63
N PRO A 62 -4.67 15.87 -0.07
CA PRO A 62 -4.05 15.87 -1.38
C PRO A 62 -2.62 15.31 -1.38
N PRO A 63 -1.66 15.79 -0.55
CA PRO A 63 -0.29 15.28 -0.61
C PRO A 63 -0.19 13.80 -0.24
N LEU A 64 -0.98 13.31 0.73
CA LEU A 64 -1.00 11.91 1.08
C LEU A 64 -1.70 11.04 0.02
N GLY A 65 -2.73 11.58 -0.65
CA GLY A 65 -3.37 10.95 -1.79
C GLY A 65 -2.42 10.82 -2.98
N ILE A 66 -1.70 11.90 -3.32
CA ILE A 66 -0.70 11.90 -4.39
C ILE A 66 0.42 10.89 -4.09
N LEU A 67 0.97 10.92 -2.89
CA LEU A 67 2.01 9.97 -2.47
C LEU A 67 1.51 8.52 -2.54
N SER A 68 0.28 8.27 -2.08
CA SER A 68 -0.32 6.94 -2.15
C SER A 68 -0.51 6.47 -3.58
N GLY A 69 -1.01 7.34 -4.46
CA GLY A 69 -1.23 7.01 -5.86
C GLY A 69 0.08 6.76 -6.61
N LEU A 70 1.10 7.58 -6.40
CA LEU A 70 2.42 7.36 -6.99
C LEU A 70 3.01 6.02 -6.55
N LEU A 71 2.99 5.71 -5.26
CA LEU A 71 3.46 4.43 -4.74
C LEU A 71 2.66 3.26 -5.32
N THR A 72 1.34 3.39 -5.42
CA THR A 72 0.49 2.35 -6.03
C THR A 72 0.85 2.13 -7.50
N GLY A 73 1.00 3.21 -8.27
CA GLY A 73 1.31 3.13 -9.69
C GLY A 73 2.70 2.57 -9.98
N THR A 74 3.69 2.90 -9.15
CA THR A 74 5.09 2.48 -9.36
C THR A 74 5.41 1.10 -8.79
N THR A 75 4.82 0.73 -7.66
CA THR A 75 5.20 -0.48 -6.91
C THR A 75 4.06 -1.45 -6.66
N GLY A 76 2.84 -1.10 -7.06
CA GLY A 76 1.63 -1.86 -6.72
C GLY A 76 1.24 -1.81 -5.24
N SER A 77 1.99 -1.06 -4.42
CA SER A 77 1.77 -0.98 -2.97
C SER A 77 0.64 0.00 -2.64
N VAL A 78 -0.57 -0.52 -2.56
CA VAL A 78 -1.77 0.28 -2.28
C VAL A 78 -1.93 0.56 -0.79
N GLY A 79 -2.16 1.82 -0.46
CA GLY A 79 -2.84 2.17 0.79
C GLY A 79 -1.98 2.52 1.99
N ILE A 80 -0.63 2.43 1.96
CA ILE A 80 0.20 2.78 3.13
C ILE A 80 -0.04 4.23 3.59
N PRO A 81 0.10 5.27 2.74
CA PRO A 81 -0.15 6.65 3.17
C PRO A 81 -1.61 6.92 3.53
N ILE A 82 -2.56 6.27 2.84
CA ILE A 82 -3.99 6.40 3.14
C ILE A 82 -4.33 5.76 4.48
N ALA A 83 -3.74 4.60 4.79
CA ALA A 83 -3.92 3.96 6.09
C ALA A 83 -3.42 4.87 7.22
N LEU A 84 -2.23 5.48 7.05
CA LEU A 84 -1.70 6.46 8.01
C LEU A 84 -2.62 7.68 8.16
N TYR A 85 -3.16 8.22 7.07
CA TYR A 85 -4.10 9.32 7.10
C TYR A 85 -5.39 8.97 7.85
N LEU A 86 -5.98 7.82 7.57
CA LEU A 86 -7.21 7.38 8.22
C LEU A 86 -6.98 7.08 9.72
N GLN A 87 -5.84 6.49 10.07
CA GLN A 87 -5.44 6.28 11.48
C GLN A 87 -5.24 7.62 12.21
N ALA A 88 -4.59 8.59 11.55
CA ALA A 88 -4.37 9.93 12.10
C ALA A 88 -5.68 10.73 12.32
N ARG A 89 -6.75 10.32 11.64
CA ARG A 89 -8.11 10.88 11.75
C ARG A 89 -8.97 10.19 12.80
N ASP A 90 -8.45 9.18 13.47
CA ASP A 90 -9.18 8.40 14.49
C ASP A 90 -10.54 7.87 13.97
N VAL A 91 -10.54 7.41 12.71
CA VAL A 91 -11.73 6.92 12.02
C VAL A 91 -12.16 5.59 12.62
N ASP A 92 -13.43 5.38 12.80
CA ASP A 92 -14.00 4.12 13.28
C ASP A 92 -13.63 2.95 12.34
N LYS A 93 -13.52 1.75 12.93
CA LYS A 93 -13.02 0.55 12.25
C LYS A 93 -13.77 0.23 10.96
N GLU A 94 -15.09 0.43 10.96
CA GLU A 94 -15.93 0.10 9.79
C GLU A 94 -15.72 1.10 8.65
N SER A 95 -15.69 2.40 8.96
CA SER A 95 -15.39 3.46 8.00
C SER A 95 -13.96 3.35 7.47
N PHE A 96 -12.99 2.97 8.32
CA PHE A 96 -11.62 2.69 7.93
C PHE A 96 -11.54 1.56 6.90
N LEU A 97 -12.17 0.42 7.18
CA LEU A 97 -12.19 -0.73 6.27
C LEU A 97 -12.87 -0.41 4.94
N ARG A 98 -14.01 0.28 4.97
CA ARG A 98 -14.72 0.71 3.76
C ARG A 98 -13.88 1.67 2.92
N ALA A 99 -13.24 2.66 3.56
CA ALA A 99 -12.41 3.64 2.85
C ALA A 99 -11.19 2.97 2.18
N ILE A 100 -10.48 2.11 2.90
CA ILE A 100 -9.33 1.36 2.34
C ILE A 100 -9.78 0.43 1.21
N ALA A 101 -10.85 -0.33 1.40
CA ALA A 101 -11.34 -1.27 0.38
C ALA A 101 -11.74 -0.55 -0.92
N LEU A 102 -12.44 0.59 -0.82
CA LEU A 102 -12.80 1.41 -1.98
C LEU A 102 -11.56 1.98 -2.68
N THR A 103 -10.62 2.53 -1.91
CA THR A 103 -9.37 3.04 -2.47
C THR A 103 -8.61 1.94 -3.18
N PHE A 104 -8.50 0.78 -2.54
CA PHE A 104 -7.80 -0.37 -3.10
C PHE A 104 -8.43 -0.81 -4.43
N LEU A 105 -9.76 -0.96 -4.45
CA LEU A 105 -10.49 -1.37 -5.63
C LEU A 105 -10.27 -0.39 -6.80
N ILE A 106 -10.44 0.90 -6.54
CA ILE A 106 -10.33 1.93 -7.59
C ILE A 106 -8.88 2.04 -8.08
N SER A 107 -7.90 2.12 -7.16
CA SER A 107 -6.49 2.26 -7.53
C SER A 107 -5.95 1.01 -8.24
N ALA A 108 -6.32 -0.18 -7.80
CA ALA A 108 -5.93 -1.43 -8.47
C ALA A 108 -6.55 -1.53 -9.87
N SER A 109 -7.83 -1.14 -10.03
CA SER A 109 -8.48 -1.11 -11.34
C SER A 109 -7.77 -0.14 -12.29
N MET A 110 -7.41 1.06 -11.82
CA MET A 110 -6.68 2.04 -12.62
C MET A 110 -5.28 1.57 -12.99
N LEU A 111 -4.59 0.92 -12.07
CA LEU A 111 -3.28 0.32 -12.36
C LEU A 111 -3.39 -0.76 -13.44
N VAL A 112 -4.36 -1.67 -13.33
CA VAL A 112 -4.61 -2.71 -14.34
C VAL A 112 -4.90 -2.11 -15.70
N LEU A 113 -5.77 -1.08 -15.78
CA LEU A 113 -6.07 -0.38 -17.03
C LEU A 113 -4.81 0.26 -17.64
N ALA A 114 -4.01 0.94 -16.82
CA ALA A 114 -2.76 1.55 -17.28
C ALA A 114 -1.73 0.49 -17.79
N LEU A 115 -1.66 -0.67 -17.14
CA LEU A 115 -0.80 -1.77 -17.57
C LEU A 115 -1.29 -2.39 -18.90
N ILE A 116 -2.61 -2.54 -19.08
CA ILE A 116 -3.19 -3.02 -20.34
C ILE A 116 -2.86 -2.05 -21.49
N GLU A 117 -3.07 -0.76 -21.27
CA GLU A 117 -2.81 0.29 -22.27
C GLU A 117 -1.33 0.29 -22.73
N LYS A 118 -0.40 0.03 -21.82
CA LYS A 118 1.04 -0.04 -22.11
C LYS A 118 1.50 -1.42 -22.60
N GLY A 119 0.61 -2.39 -22.78
CA GLY A 119 0.97 -3.75 -23.17
C GLY A 119 1.77 -4.51 -22.10
N GLY A 120 1.75 -4.05 -20.85
CA GLY A 120 2.49 -4.64 -19.73
C GLY A 120 1.89 -5.96 -19.21
N ILE A 121 0.71 -6.37 -19.69
CA ILE A 121 0.07 -7.63 -19.32
C ILE A 121 0.21 -8.62 -20.46
N SER A 122 1.13 -9.57 -20.32
CA SER A 122 1.20 -10.74 -21.19
C SER A 122 0.30 -11.87 -20.65
N GLN A 123 -0.09 -12.80 -21.53
CA GLN A 123 -0.85 -13.99 -21.12
C GLN A 123 -0.11 -14.79 -20.04
N THR A 124 1.21 -14.91 -20.17
CA THR A 124 2.06 -15.60 -19.18
C THR A 124 2.01 -14.89 -17.83
N ASN A 125 2.14 -13.55 -17.80
CA ASN A 125 2.06 -12.77 -16.56
C ASN A 125 0.68 -12.87 -15.90
N ALA A 126 -0.39 -12.89 -16.70
CA ALA A 126 -1.75 -13.08 -16.20
C ALA A 126 -1.93 -14.47 -15.56
N MET A 127 -1.41 -15.53 -16.18
CA MET A 127 -1.44 -16.88 -15.62
C MET A 127 -0.64 -17.00 -14.32
N ILE A 128 0.57 -16.42 -14.26
CA ILE A 128 1.39 -16.41 -13.04
C ILE A 128 0.67 -15.63 -11.94
N SER A 129 0.06 -14.50 -12.26
CA SER A 129 -0.72 -13.71 -11.30
C SER A 129 -1.92 -14.50 -10.77
N ALA A 130 -2.64 -15.19 -11.64
CA ALA A 130 -3.75 -16.06 -11.24
C ALA A 130 -3.28 -17.22 -10.34
N ALA A 131 -2.18 -17.88 -10.68
CA ALA A 131 -1.60 -18.94 -9.87
C ALA A 131 -1.14 -18.43 -8.49
N SER A 132 -0.66 -17.18 -8.40
CA SER A 132 -0.23 -16.54 -7.15
C SER A 132 -1.39 -16.28 -6.18
N LEU A 133 -2.64 -16.31 -6.63
CA LEU A 133 -3.81 -16.21 -5.75
C LEU A 133 -3.91 -17.39 -4.79
N VAL A 134 -3.51 -18.58 -5.20
CA VAL A 134 -3.58 -19.78 -4.35
C VAL A 134 -2.74 -19.64 -3.09
N PRO A 135 -1.41 -19.36 -3.18
CA PRO A 135 -0.61 -19.13 -1.97
C PRO A 135 -1.04 -17.88 -1.20
N ALA A 136 -1.56 -16.84 -1.86
CA ALA A 136 -2.06 -15.65 -1.20
C ALA A 136 -3.28 -15.96 -0.31
N PHE A 137 -4.28 -16.70 -0.81
CA PHE A 137 -5.44 -17.11 -0.01
C PHE A 137 -5.03 -18.08 1.10
N ALA A 138 -4.12 -19.02 0.84
CA ALA A 138 -3.59 -19.90 1.87
C ALA A 138 -2.90 -19.11 2.99
N GLY A 139 -2.04 -18.15 2.63
CA GLY A 139 -1.37 -17.26 3.59
C GLY A 139 -2.37 -16.41 4.39
N MET A 140 -3.41 -15.89 3.76
CA MET A 140 -4.48 -15.16 4.43
C MET A 140 -5.24 -16.05 5.44
N ALA A 141 -5.58 -17.28 5.09
CA ALA A 141 -6.25 -18.22 5.98
C ALA A 141 -5.37 -18.58 7.19
N ILE A 142 -4.08 -18.83 6.95
CA ILE A 142 -3.09 -19.09 8.03
C ILE A 142 -2.96 -17.86 8.93
N GLY A 143 -2.82 -16.67 8.34
CA GLY A 143 -2.70 -15.41 9.08
C GLY A 143 -3.92 -15.11 9.95
N GLN A 144 -5.13 -15.36 9.44
CA GLN A 144 -6.36 -15.23 10.22
C GLN A 144 -6.43 -16.20 11.41
N ARG A 145 -5.98 -17.45 11.21
CA ARG A 145 -5.89 -18.42 12.32
C ARG A 145 -4.86 -17.99 13.35
N LEU A 146 -3.68 -17.61 12.91
CA LEU A 146 -2.58 -17.18 13.80
C LEU A 146 -3.00 -15.96 14.65
N ARG A 147 -3.72 -15.02 14.05
CA ARG A 147 -4.27 -13.85 14.75
C ARG A 147 -5.23 -14.20 15.89
N ARG A 148 -5.92 -15.34 15.81
CA ARG A 148 -6.82 -15.79 16.90
C ARG A 148 -6.08 -16.36 18.11
N TYR A 149 -4.86 -16.89 17.90
CA TYR A 149 -4.04 -17.53 18.95
C TYR A 149 -3.00 -16.60 19.56
N LEU A 150 -2.66 -15.51 18.87
CA LEU A 150 -1.66 -14.56 19.35
C LEU A 150 -2.33 -13.34 20.01
N SER A 151 -1.71 -12.84 21.10
CA SER A 151 -2.08 -11.53 21.63
C SER A 151 -1.78 -10.45 20.58
N GLU A 152 -2.55 -9.36 20.64
CA GLU A 152 -2.42 -8.26 19.65
C GLU A 152 -0.98 -7.72 19.54
N ASP A 153 -0.30 -7.56 20.67
CA ASP A 153 1.09 -7.08 20.69
C ASP A 153 2.07 -8.06 20.04
N ARG A 154 1.93 -9.37 20.29
CA ARG A 154 2.75 -10.40 19.67
C ARG A 154 2.51 -10.48 18.17
N PHE A 155 1.27 -10.41 17.75
CA PHE A 155 0.91 -10.40 16.32
C PHE A 155 1.52 -9.19 15.61
N ARG A 156 1.41 -8.00 16.20
CA ARG A 156 2.03 -6.77 15.66
C ARG A 156 3.54 -6.89 15.54
N LEU A 157 4.21 -7.41 16.58
CA LEU A 157 5.65 -7.63 16.54
C LEU A 157 6.05 -8.57 15.39
N PHE A 158 5.34 -9.69 15.23
CA PHE A 158 5.55 -10.63 14.12
C PHE A 158 5.44 -9.95 12.75
N VAL A 159 4.38 -9.14 12.55
CA VAL A 159 4.18 -8.40 11.31
C VAL A 159 5.31 -7.41 11.06
N TYR A 160 5.75 -6.67 12.09
CA TYR A 160 6.85 -5.70 11.93
C TYR A 160 8.18 -6.36 11.61
N VAL A 161 8.52 -7.47 12.29
CA VAL A 161 9.74 -8.23 12.01
C VAL A 161 9.72 -8.76 10.57
N PHE A 162 8.59 -9.34 10.13
CA PHE A 162 8.44 -9.84 8.77
C PHE A 162 8.58 -8.72 7.73
N LEU A 163 7.92 -7.56 7.96
CA LEU A 163 8.01 -6.41 7.08
C LEU A 163 9.43 -5.85 7.01
N LEU A 164 10.16 -5.80 8.14
CA LEU A 164 11.56 -5.35 8.15
C LEU A 164 12.47 -6.29 7.37
N ILE A 165 12.32 -7.61 7.53
CA ILE A 165 13.08 -8.60 6.77
C ILE A 165 12.79 -8.45 5.27
N ALA A 166 11.51 -8.30 4.90
CA ALA A 166 11.11 -8.08 3.52
C ALA A 166 11.70 -6.78 2.95
N ALA A 167 11.64 -5.67 3.73
CA ALA A 167 12.18 -4.38 3.31
C ALA A 167 13.69 -4.39 3.12
N VAL A 168 14.44 -5.02 4.03
CA VAL A 168 15.89 -5.19 3.90
C VAL A 168 16.23 -6.03 2.65
N ASN A 169 15.46 -7.10 2.41
CA ASN A 169 15.67 -7.92 1.21
C ASN A 169 15.35 -7.17 -0.09
N LEU A 170 14.32 -6.32 -0.09
CA LEU A 170 14.00 -5.45 -1.23
C LEU A 170 15.13 -4.46 -1.50
N ILE A 171 15.63 -3.76 -0.48
CA ILE A 171 16.74 -2.81 -0.62
C ILE A 171 17.99 -3.52 -1.13
N ARG A 172 18.29 -4.71 -0.57
CA ARG A 172 19.43 -5.50 -1.04
C ARG A 172 19.32 -5.84 -2.53
N LYS A 173 18.14 -6.24 -3.01
CA LYS A 173 17.91 -6.57 -4.41
C LYS A 173 17.95 -5.37 -5.35
N GLY A 174 17.61 -4.19 -4.86
CA GLY A 174 17.62 -2.97 -5.65
C GLY A 174 18.96 -2.23 -5.64
N VAL A 175 19.93 -2.64 -4.79
CA VAL A 175 21.26 -2.02 -4.71
C VAL A 175 22.36 -2.96 -5.27
N PHE A 176 22.15 -4.28 -5.19
CA PHE A 176 23.09 -5.34 -5.63
C PHE A 176 22.43 -6.30 -6.61
#